data_d4bf55264779c958c9f2416e91f1d5ef
#
_entry.id   d4bf55264779c958c9f2416e91f1d5ef
#
_cell.length_a   1.000
_cell.length_b   1.000
_cell.length_c   1.000
_cell.angle_alpha   90.00
_cell.angle_beta   90.00
_cell.angle_gamma   90.00
#
_symmetry.space_group_name_H-M   'P 1'
#
loop_
_entity.id
_entity.type
_entity.pdbx_description
1 polymer ?
#
loop_
_entity_poly.entity_id
_entity_poly.type
_entity_poly.pdbx_seq_one_letter_code
_entity_poly.pdbx_strand_id
1 'polypeptide(L)'
;MPWRVSYNSSKFALEGMCDTLRHETAGSGIDVVLVEPGPSPTRFRPNALLKFQHYIDIDKSVHAANYHAQLNRLQQEGDAAPFTLSSATCAAVCVKALTTSRPKTRYLVTLPTIIFWYLKRILPTIALDAIQRYAVKSQGTS
;
A
#
# COMPACT_ATOMS: atom_id res chain seq x y z
N MET A 1 -7.60 -0.41 -4.19
CA MET A 1 -7.32 -0.31 -5.63
C MET A 1 -7.73 -1.62 -6.30
N PRO A 2 -8.53 -1.58 -7.38
CA PRO A 2 -8.93 -2.77 -8.13
C PRO A 2 -7.74 -3.48 -8.76
N TRP A 3 -7.93 -4.73 -9.17
CA TRP A 3 -6.96 -5.58 -9.88
C TRP A 3 -5.67 -5.91 -9.10
N ARG A 4 -5.71 -5.81 -7.77
CA ARG A 4 -4.57 -6.09 -6.87
C ARG A 4 -4.99 -6.93 -5.67
N VAL A 5 -5.92 -7.85 -5.85
CA VAL A 5 -6.48 -8.67 -4.75
C VAL A 5 -5.37 -9.36 -3.96
N SER A 6 -4.52 -10.13 -4.62
CA SER A 6 -3.45 -10.90 -3.96
C SER A 6 -2.49 -10.00 -3.18
N TYR A 7 -2.10 -8.85 -3.76
CA TYR A 7 -1.24 -7.89 -3.08
C TYR A 7 -1.93 -7.27 -1.86
N ASN A 8 -3.17 -6.81 -2.00
CA ASN A 8 -3.92 -6.22 -0.89
C ASN A 8 -4.14 -7.25 0.22
N SER A 9 -4.54 -8.49 -0.13
CA SER A 9 -4.73 -9.57 0.84
C SER A 9 -3.46 -9.85 1.64
N SER A 10 -2.28 -9.90 0.98
CA SER A 10 -1.01 -10.10 1.67
C SER A 10 -0.67 -8.98 2.65
N LYS A 11 -1.03 -7.73 2.31
CA LYS A 11 -0.79 -6.59 3.21
C LYS A 11 -1.74 -6.57 4.41
N PHE A 12 -3.01 -6.92 4.21
CA PHE A 12 -3.95 -7.11 5.32
C PHE A 12 -3.56 -8.28 6.23
N ALA A 13 -3.09 -9.38 5.65
CA ALA A 13 -2.59 -10.51 6.43
C ALA A 13 -1.39 -10.09 7.30
N LEU A 14 -0.45 -9.30 6.76
CA LEU A 14 0.67 -8.76 7.51
C LEU A 14 0.22 -7.88 8.67
N GLU A 15 -0.78 -7.01 8.48
CA GLU A 15 -1.34 -6.19 9.57
C GLU A 15 -1.91 -7.08 10.69
N GLY A 16 -2.75 -8.06 10.34
CA GLY A 16 -3.34 -8.99 11.31
C GLY A 16 -2.28 -9.81 12.05
N MET A 17 -1.25 -10.27 11.33
CA MET A 17 -0.12 -10.99 11.94
C MET A 17 0.64 -10.11 12.92
N CYS A 18 0.95 -8.84 12.57
CA CYS A 18 1.63 -7.92 13.48
C CYS A 18 0.77 -7.60 14.71
N ASP A 19 -0.54 -7.44 14.56
CA ASP A 19 -1.43 -7.19 15.68
C ASP A 19 -1.48 -8.41 16.64
N THR A 20 -1.51 -9.64 16.12
CA THR A 20 -1.46 -10.87 16.91
C THR A 20 -0.12 -11.03 17.61
N LEU A 21 0.99 -10.91 16.89
CA LEU A 21 2.34 -10.99 17.46
C LEU A 21 2.57 -10.00 18.59
N ARG A 22 2.00 -8.80 18.50
CA ARG A 22 2.12 -7.80 19.58
C ARG A 22 1.49 -8.28 20.88
N HIS A 23 0.39 -9.02 20.80
CA HIS A 23 -0.24 -9.63 21.97
C HIS A 23 0.57 -10.82 22.50
N GLU A 24 1.08 -11.65 21.61
CA GLU A 24 1.89 -12.84 21.98
C GLU A 24 3.23 -12.45 22.61
N THR A 25 3.85 -11.33 22.18
CA THR A 25 5.11 -10.85 22.71
C THR A 25 4.97 -9.87 23.88
N ALA A 26 3.74 -9.62 24.35
CA ALA A 26 3.53 -8.70 25.47
C ALA A 26 4.30 -9.13 26.73
N GLY A 27 5.09 -8.22 27.27
CA GLY A 27 5.94 -8.50 28.45
C GLY A 27 7.25 -9.20 28.18
N SER A 28 7.54 -9.61 26.94
CA SER A 28 8.80 -10.30 26.58
C SER A 28 9.98 -9.35 26.30
N GLY A 29 9.73 -8.04 26.25
CA GLY A 29 10.73 -7.04 25.84
C GLY A 29 10.87 -6.90 24.33
N ILE A 30 10.01 -7.53 23.54
CA ILE A 30 9.98 -7.43 22.07
C ILE A 30 8.86 -6.49 21.66
N ASP A 31 9.22 -5.42 20.93
CA ASP A 31 8.24 -4.48 20.35
C ASP A 31 7.96 -4.82 18.88
N VAL A 32 6.70 -5.05 18.54
CA VAL A 32 6.25 -5.29 17.18
C VAL A 32 5.71 -3.99 16.59
N VAL A 33 6.41 -3.46 15.59
CA VAL A 33 6.13 -2.15 14.97
C VAL A 33 5.78 -2.32 13.50
N LEU A 34 4.70 -1.69 13.06
CA LEU A 34 4.31 -1.62 11.66
C LEU A 34 4.65 -0.24 11.09
N VAL A 35 5.43 -0.21 10.00
CA VAL A 35 5.74 1.02 9.24
C VAL A 35 4.94 1.00 7.94
N GLU A 36 4.13 2.03 7.72
CA GLU A 36 3.27 2.19 6.55
C GLU A 36 3.76 3.37 5.70
N PRO A 37 4.69 3.14 4.75
CA PRO A 37 5.41 4.22 4.07
C PRO A 37 4.54 5.05 3.09
N GLY A 38 3.52 4.46 2.48
CA GLY A 38 2.78 5.09 1.39
C GLY A 38 3.56 5.08 0.06
N PRO A 39 3.25 5.98 -0.89
CA PRO A 39 3.95 6.06 -2.17
C PRO A 39 5.44 6.38 -2.00
N SER A 40 6.30 5.57 -2.63
CA SER A 40 7.75 5.74 -2.62
C SER A 40 8.35 5.30 -3.95
N PRO A 41 9.41 5.95 -4.46
CA PRO A 41 10.09 5.54 -5.69
C PRO A 41 10.85 4.24 -5.43
N THR A 42 10.30 3.14 -5.91
CA THR A 42 10.87 1.79 -5.73
C THR A 42 10.80 1.02 -7.03
N ARG A 43 11.52 -0.09 -7.12
CA ARG A 43 11.41 -1.04 -8.23
C ARG A 43 10.10 -1.84 -8.25
N PHE A 44 9.12 -1.45 -7.45
CA PHE A 44 7.84 -2.16 -7.38
C PHE A 44 7.12 -2.20 -8.75
N ARG A 45 7.04 -1.05 -9.44
CA ARG A 45 6.38 -0.99 -10.77
C ARG A 45 7.07 -1.83 -11.83
N PRO A 46 8.39 -1.70 -12.07
CA PRO A 46 9.09 -2.56 -13.02
C PRO A 46 8.95 -4.05 -12.68
N ASN A 47 9.10 -4.42 -11.41
CA ASN A 47 8.95 -5.81 -11.00
C ASN A 47 7.51 -6.31 -11.15
N ALA A 48 6.51 -5.49 -10.85
CA ALA A 48 5.11 -5.82 -11.05
C ALA A 48 4.79 -5.98 -12.55
N LEU A 49 5.36 -5.14 -13.42
CA LEU A 49 5.20 -5.24 -14.87
C LEU A 49 5.71 -6.58 -15.41
N LEU A 50 6.93 -6.97 -15.01
CA LEU A 50 7.51 -8.26 -15.44
C LEU A 50 6.63 -9.44 -15.01
N LYS A 51 6.14 -9.43 -13.77
CA LYS A 51 5.27 -10.50 -13.26
C LYS A 51 3.90 -10.48 -13.91
N PHE A 52 3.35 -9.29 -14.16
CA PHE A 52 2.08 -9.13 -14.86
C PHE A 52 2.14 -9.74 -16.26
N GLN A 53 3.16 -9.40 -17.04
CA GLN A 53 3.35 -9.92 -18.39
C GLN A 53 3.62 -11.43 -18.41
N HIS A 54 4.27 -11.98 -17.38
CA HIS A 54 4.57 -13.39 -17.29
C HIS A 54 3.37 -14.25 -16.92
N TYR A 55 2.50 -13.78 -16.03
CA TYR A 55 1.43 -14.61 -15.47
C TYR A 55 0.04 -14.32 -16.01
N ILE A 56 -0.18 -13.20 -16.69
CA ILE A 56 -1.52 -12.80 -17.15
C ILE A 56 -1.58 -12.81 -18.66
N ASP A 57 -2.37 -13.74 -19.20
CA ASP A 57 -2.76 -13.76 -20.61
C ASP A 57 -3.95 -12.81 -20.80
N ILE A 58 -3.63 -11.57 -21.22
CA ILE A 58 -4.61 -10.48 -21.31
C ILE A 58 -5.68 -10.83 -22.35
N ASP A 59 -5.28 -11.38 -23.50
CA ASP A 59 -6.17 -11.58 -24.65
C ASP A 59 -7.23 -12.65 -24.38
N LYS A 60 -6.93 -13.61 -23.51
CA LYS A 60 -7.89 -14.63 -23.08
C LYS A 60 -8.77 -14.21 -21.90
N SER A 61 -8.58 -13.02 -21.37
CA SER A 61 -9.32 -12.56 -20.20
C SER A 61 -10.60 -11.83 -20.58
N VAL A 62 -11.70 -12.12 -19.88
CA VAL A 62 -12.94 -11.34 -19.93
C VAL A 62 -12.74 -9.89 -19.44
N HIS A 63 -11.62 -9.60 -18.81
CA HIS A 63 -11.23 -8.29 -18.28
C HIS A 63 -10.09 -7.64 -19.09
N ALA A 64 -9.90 -8.03 -20.37
CA ALA A 64 -8.79 -7.55 -21.20
C ALA A 64 -8.64 -6.01 -21.19
N ALA A 65 -9.73 -5.26 -21.37
CA ALA A 65 -9.70 -3.80 -21.35
C ALA A 65 -9.14 -3.23 -20.04
N ASN A 66 -9.53 -3.82 -18.90
CA ASN A 66 -9.03 -3.40 -17.59
C ASN A 66 -7.55 -3.76 -17.39
N TYR A 67 -7.12 -4.89 -17.91
CA TYR A 67 -5.71 -5.30 -17.85
C TYR A 67 -4.83 -4.45 -18.76
N HIS A 68 -5.28 -4.05 -19.93
CA HIS A 68 -4.57 -3.07 -20.76
C HIS A 68 -4.41 -1.72 -20.04
N ALA A 69 -5.45 -1.22 -19.38
CA ALA A 69 -5.34 0.00 -18.57
C ALA A 69 -4.32 -0.15 -17.42
N GLN A 70 -4.27 -1.30 -16.75
CA GLN A 70 -3.27 -1.57 -15.72
C GLN A 70 -1.85 -1.69 -16.30
N LEU A 71 -1.69 -2.30 -17.46
CA LEU A 71 -0.42 -2.41 -18.17
C LEU A 71 0.13 -1.01 -18.49
N ASN A 72 -0.68 -0.16 -19.10
CA ASN A 72 -0.31 1.22 -19.40
C ASN A 72 0.13 1.98 -18.15
N ARG A 73 -0.60 1.81 -17.05
CA ARG A 73 -0.24 2.44 -15.77
C ARG A 73 1.08 1.94 -15.19
N LEU A 74 1.41 0.66 -15.35
CA LEU A 74 2.68 0.10 -14.89
C LEU A 74 3.86 0.57 -15.74
N GLN A 75 3.61 0.88 -17.02
CA GLN A 75 4.61 1.38 -17.97
C GLN A 75 4.85 2.89 -17.87
N GLN A 76 3.95 3.65 -17.23
CA GLN A 76 4.13 5.09 -17.06
C GLN A 76 5.39 5.41 -16.26
N GLU A 77 6.23 6.27 -16.81
CA GLU A 77 7.38 6.84 -16.12
C GLU A 77 6.97 7.96 -15.18
N GLY A 78 7.77 8.19 -14.14
CA GLY A 78 7.54 9.25 -13.16
C GLY A 78 7.02 8.76 -11.82
N ASP A 79 6.69 9.71 -10.95
CA ASP A 79 6.24 9.46 -9.59
C ASP A 79 4.91 8.69 -9.57
N ALA A 80 4.85 7.72 -8.65
CA ALA A 80 3.71 6.82 -8.54
C ALA A 80 2.40 7.53 -8.15
N ALA A 81 2.51 8.62 -7.43
CA ALA A 81 1.39 9.41 -6.91
C ALA A 81 1.89 10.75 -6.34
N PRO A 82 1.01 11.75 -6.18
CA PRO A 82 1.34 12.93 -5.39
C PRO A 82 1.71 12.52 -3.96
N PHE A 83 2.58 13.31 -3.32
CA PHE A 83 3.15 13.04 -1.98
C PHE A 83 4.05 11.79 -1.93
N THR A 84 4.69 11.42 -3.05
CA THR A 84 5.74 10.41 -3.06
C THR A 84 6.93 10.90 -2.23
N LEU A 85 7.31 10.11 -1.21
CA LEU A 85 8.45 10.42 -0.35
C LEU A 85 9.68 9.62 -0.75
N SER A 86 10.85 10.20 -0.52
CA SER A 86 12.13 9.55 -0.81
C SER A 86 12.33 8.28 0.05
N SER A 87 13.10 7.34 -0.46
CA SER A 87 13.49 6.15 0.30
C SER A 87 14.25 6.50 1.59
N ALA A 88 15.00 7.62 1.58
CA ALA A 88 15.71 8.12 2.76
C ALA A 88 14.73 8.53 3.87
N THR A 89 13.61 9.17 3.54
CA THR A 89 12.58 9.51 4.53
C THR A 89 11.97 8.27 5.16
N CYS A 90 11.68 7.24 4.37
CA CYS A 90 11.18 5.97 4.89
C CYS A 90 12.21 5.28 5.80
N ALA A 91 13.48 5.28 5.41
CA ALA A 91 14.57 4.72 6.21
C ALA A 91 14.73 5.46 7.55
N ALA A 92 14.63 6.79 7.56
CA ALA A 92 14.69 7.59 8.78
C ALA A 92 13.58 7.22 9.78
N VAL A 93 12.36 6.92 9.28
CA VAL A 93 11.27 6.44 10.14
C VAL A 93 11.56 5.05 10.71
N CYS A 94 12.13 4.15 9.92
CA CYS A 94 12.56 2.83 10.41
C CYS A 94 13.64 2.96 11.49
N VAL A 95 14.66 3.80 11.26
CA VAL A 95 15.71 4.07 12.26
C VAL A 95 15.08 4.64 13.53
N LYS A 96 14.18 5.62 13.42
CA LYS A 96 13.47 6.17 14.57
C LYS A 96 12.70 5.11 15.35
N ALA A 97 12.01 4.21 14.68
CA ALA A 97 11.28 3.11 15.33
C ALA A 97 12.22 2.18 16.10
N LEU A 98 13.39 1.87 15.51
CA LEU A 98 14.39 0.99 16.11
C LEU A 98 15.15 1.61 17.29
N THR A 99 15.34 2.94 17.29
CA THR A 99 16.13 3.64 18.33
C THR A 99 15.29 4.24 19.44
N THR A 100 13.96 4.24 19.30
CA THR A 100 13.05 4.75 20.33
C THR A 100 12.86 3.69 21.42
N SER A 101 13.06 4.06 22.68
CA SER A 101 12.91 3.14 23.84
C SER A 101 11.47 2.64 24.05
N ARG A 102 10.47 3.36 23.59
CA ARG A 102 9.07 2.98 23.60
C ARG A 102 8.47 3.33 22.25
N PRO A 103 8.66 2.50 21.21
CA PRO A 103 8.18 2.81 19.88
C PRO A 103 6.66 2.77 19.80
N LYS A 104 6.11 3.57 18.89
CA LYS A 104 4.68 3.46 18.56
C LYS A 104 4.42 2.14 17.85
N THR A 105 3.25 1.57 18.02
CA THR A 105 2.85 0.34 17.33
C THR A 105 2.74 0.51 15.81
N ARG A 106 2.48 1.75 15.35
CA ARG A 106 2.36 2.09 13.92
C ARG A 106 3.02 3.43 13.62
N TYR A 107 3.71 3.50 12.47
CA TYR A 107 4.27 4.72 11.90
C TYR A 107 3.70 4.93 10.52
N LEU A 108 2.77 5.87 10.41
CA LEU A 108 2.17 6.32 9.15
C LEU A 108 3.06 7.42 8.57
N VAL A 109 3.68 7.20 7.41
CA VAL A 109 4.76 8.08 6.92
C VAL A 109 4.24 9.23 6.07
N THR A 110 3.24 8.97 5.19
CA THR A 110 2.71 10.00 4.30
C THR A 110 1.36 10.54 4.75
N LEU A 111 1.08 11.80 4.40
CA LEU A 111 -0.21 12.41 4.68
C LEU A 111 -1.40 11.61 4.11
N PRO A 112 -1.38 11.13 2.85
CA PRO A 112 -2.45 10.26 2.35
C PRO A 112 -2.65 9.00 3.17
N THR A 113 -1.56 8.35 3.63
CA THR A 113 -1.65 7.17 4.49
C THR A 113 -2.35 7.48 5.80
N ILE A 114 -2.02 8.62 6.43
CA ILE A 114 -2.66 9.08 7.67
C ILE A 114 -4.16 9.30 7.46
N ILE A 115 -4.53 10.05 6.40
CA ILE A 115 -5.93 10.36 6.09
C ILE A 115 -6.72 9.07 5.85
N PHE A 116 -6.24 8.17 4.99
CA PHE A 116 -6.93 6.91 4.71
C PHE A 116 -7.02 5.98 5.92
N TRP A 117 -6.02 5.99 6.78
CA TRP A 117 -6.03 5.21 8.01
C TRP A 117 -7.16 5.66 8.97
N TYR A 118 -7.37 6.97 9.13
CA TYR A 118 -8.48 7.49 9.93
C TYR A 118 -9.82 7.29 9.25
N LEU A 119 -9.92 7.56 7.94
CA LEU A 119 -11.16 7.36 7.18
C LEU A 119 -11.66 5.92 7.28
N LYS A 120 -10.75 4.94 7.16
CA LYS A 120 -11.08 3.51 7.28
C LYS A 120 -11.66 3.13 8.64
N ARG A 121 -11.36 3.88 9.69
CA ARG A 121 -11.88 3.62 11.05
C ARG A 121 -13.19 4.32 11.35
N ILE A 122 -13.46 5.43 10.71
CA ILE A 122 -14.61 6.29 11.00
C ILE A 122 -15.75 6.04 10.02
N LEU A 123 -15.43 5.80 8.74
CA LEU A 123 -16.44 5.66 7.71
C LEU A 123 -16.92 4.22 7.53
N PRO A 124 -18.23 4.02 7.29
CA PRO A 124 -18.75 2.72 6.89
C PRO A 124 -18.20 2.32 5.51
N THR A 125 -18.13 1.02 5.24
CA THR A 125 -17.54 0.45 4.01
C THR A 125 -18.13 1.08 2.74
N ILE A 126 -19.43 1.31 2.70
CA ILE A 126 -20.13 1.91 1.53
C ILE A 126 -19.55 3.31 1.20
N ALA A 127 -19.30 4.14 2.21
CA ALA A 127 -18.74 5.47 2.02
C ALA A 127 -17.27 5.40 1.56
N LEU A 128 -16.49 4.49 2.12
CA LEU A 128 -15.11 4.23 1.70
C LEU A 128 -15.05 3.76 0.24
N ASP A 129 -15.93 2.87 -0.16
CA ASP A 129 -16.01 2.38 -1.54
C ASP A 129 -16.38 3.49 -2.52
N ALA A 130 -17.26 4.40 -2.14
CA ALA A 130 -17.61 5.56 -2.94
C ALA A 130 -16.40 6.48 -3.15
N ILE A 131 -15.65 6.80 -2.08
CA ILE A 131 -14.44 7.62 -2.14
C ILE A 131 -13.37 6.93 -3.02
N GLN A 132 -13.14 5.64 -2.83
CA GLN A 132 -12.16 4.90 -3.63
C GLN A 132 -12.52 4.83 -5.11
N ARG A 133 -13.81 4.63 -5.43
CA ARG A 133 -14.30 4.65 -6.82
C ARG A 133 -14.10 6.02 -7.47
N TYR A 134 -14.38 7.09 -6.74
CA TYR A 134 -14.14 8.45 -7.23
C TYR A 134 -12.64 8.70 -7.49
N ALA A 135 -11.78 8.33 -6.55
CA ALA A 135 -10.33 8.49 -6.68
C ALA A 135 -9.73 7.66 -7.83
N VAL A 136 -10.29 6.49 -8.13
CA VAL A 136 -9.87 5.67 -9.28
C VAL A 136 -10.30 6.31 -10.59
N LYS A 137 -11.53 6.84 -10.67
CA LYS A 137 -12.02 7.54 -11.88
C LYS A 137 -11.19 8.78 -12.20
N SER A 138 -10.81 9.56 -11.20
CA SER A 138 -10.01 10.77 -11.41
C SER A 138 -8.58 10.49 -11.91
N GLN A 139 -8.06 9.29 -11.67
CA GLN A 139 -6.74 8.87 -12.17
C GLN A 139 -6.78 8.24 -13.59
N GLY A 140 -7.95 7.90 -14.09
CA GLY A 140 -8.15 7.29 -15.41
C GLY A 140 -8.61 8.26 -16.52
N THR A 141 -8.78 9.53 -16.18
CA THR A 141 -9.25 10.58 -17.10
C THR A 141 -8.15 11.54 -17.56
N SER A 142 -6.88 11.12 -17.43
CA SER A 142 -5.73 11.89 -17.96
C SER A 142 -5.08 11.15 -19.09
#